data_15be7c78ed89d64de80b98b82d3acf06
#
_entry.id   15be7c78ed89d64de80b98b82d3acf06
#
_cell.length_a   1.000
_cell.length_b   1.000
_cell.length_c   1.000
_cell.angle_alpha   90.00
_cell.angle_beta   90.00
_cell.angle_gamma   90.00
#
_symmetry.space_group_name_H-M   'P 1'
#
loop_
_entity.id
_entity.type
_entity.pdbx_description
1 polymer ?
#
loop_
_entity_poly.entity_id
_entity_poly.type
_entity_poly.pdbx_seq_one_letter_code
_entity_poly.pdbx_strand_id
1 'polypeptide(L)'
;MNKNQQEHLKNETIKRKEEFMTRRTKIICTLGPSTDNEAVMRALIEEGMNVVRFNFSHGPHDEQMGRLKMLRKLRKELGKYVAALLDTKGPEIRTGALKDDKKVTLKEGQKFT
;
A
#
# COMPACT_ATOMS: atom_id res chain seq x y z
N MET A 1 -2.39 -36.20 -14.06
CA MET A 1 -1.83 -35.87 -12.72
C MET A 1 -2.24 -36.96 -11.76
N ASN A 2 -1.28 -37.63 -11.12
CA ASN A 2 -1.59 -38.77 -10.26
C ASN A 2 -2.03 -38.27 -8.85
N LYS A 3 -2.68 -39.15 -8.04
CA LYS A 3 -3.20 -38.78 -6.70
C LYS A 3 -2.13 -38.21 -5.77
N ASN A 4 -0.90 -38.68 -5.83
CA ASN A 4 0.21 -38.20 -5.01
C ASN A 4 0.63 -36.77 -5.36
N GLN A 5 0.55 -36.36 -6.63
CA GLN A 5 0.83 -35.00 -7.07
C GLN A 5 -0.27 -34.02 -6.63
N GLN A 6 -1.53 -34.46 -6.64
CA GLN A 6 -2.64 -33.65 -6.14
C GLN A 6 -2.58 -33.43 -4.63
N GLU A 7 -2.18 -34.44 -3.89
CA GLU A 7 -2.03 -34.38 -2.43
C GLU A 7 -0.84 -33.48 -2.02
N HIS A 8 0.28 -33.60 -2.74
CA HIS A 8 1.43 -32.71 -2.53
C HIS A 8 1.08 -31.25 -2.77
N LEU A 9 0.38 -30.93 -3.86
CA LEU A 9 -0.07 -29.57 -4.17
C LEU A 9 -1.07 -29.02 -3.14
N LYS A 10 -1.98 -29.87 -2.65
CA LYS A 10 -2.89 -29.49 -1.55
C LYS A 10 -2.14 -29.18 -0.27
N ASN A 11 -1.17 -30.02 0.10
CA ASN A 11 -0.37 -29.82 1.31
C ASN A 11 0.52 -28.58 1.22
N GLU A 12 1.12 -28.30 0.07
CA GLU A 12 1.86 -27.03 -0.13
C GLU A 12 0.94 -25.81 -0.06
N THR A 13 -0.28 -25.90 -0.60
CA THR A 13 -1.25 -24.80 -0.55
C THR A 13 -1.74 -24.56 0.88
N ILE A 14 -1.96 -25.63 1.65
CA ILE A 14 -2.33 -25.53 3.07
C ILE A 14 -1.17 -24.94 3.88
N LYS A 15 0.05 -25.42 3.68
CA LYS A 15 1.26 -24.93 4.36
C LYS A 15 1.52 -23.46 4.08
N ARG A 16 1.36 -22.99 2.84
CA ARG A 16 1.44 -21.57 2.47
C ARG A 16 0.33 -20.73 3.11
N LYS A 17 -0.89 -21.28 3.24
CA LYS A 17 -1.99 -20.60 3.94
C LYS A 17 -1.72 -20.47 5.44
N GLU A 18 -1.22 -21.51 6.07
CA GLU A 18 -0.87 -21.51 7.49
C GLU A 18 0.30 -20.58 7.80
N GLU A 19 1.33 -20.54 6.95
CA GLU A 19 2.47 -19.64 7.08
C GLU A 19 2.06 -18.16 6.94
N PHE A 20 1.07 -17.87 6.09
CA PHE A 20 0.49 -16.53 5.97
C PHE A 20 -0.36 -16.14 7.20
N MET A 21 -1.06 -17.09 7.80
CA MET A 21 -1.91 -16.87 8.98
C MET A 21 -1.12 -16.71 10.29
N THR A 22 0.11 -17.23 10.36
CA THR A 22 0.91 -17.25 11.60
C THR A 22 1.76 -16.01 11.80
N ARG A 23 1.92 -15.14 10.80
CA ARG A 23 2.69 -13.90 10.97
C ARG A 23 2.00 -12.94 11.95
N ARG A 24 2.59 -12.73 13.12
CA ARG A 24 2.07 -11.82 14.15
C ARG A 24 2.24 -10.35 13.75
N THR A 25 3.40 -9.98 13.19
CA THR A 25 3.66 -8.63 12.68
C THR A 25 2.98 -8.43 11.34
N LYS A 26 2.18 -7.37 11.21
CA LYS A 26 1.53 -6.98 9.97
C LYS A 26 2.29 -5.86 9.29
N ILE A 27 2.45 -5.95 7.97
CA ILE A 27 3.16 -4.96 7.16
C ILE A 27 2.11 -4.04 6.53
N ILE A 28 2.22 -2.74 6.82
CA ILE A 28 1.39 -1.69 6.23
C ILE A 28 2.25 -0.90 5.25
N CYS A 29 1.86 -0.84 3.98
CA CYS A 29 2.54 -0.05 2.97
C CYS A 29 1.66 1.13 2.54
N THR A 30 2.24 2.34 2.59
CA THR A 30 1.57 3.53 2.05
C THR A 30 1.85 3.62 0.55
N LEU A 31 0.78 3.75 -0.25
CA LEU A 31 0.93 3.95 -1.69
C LEU A 31 1.25 5.41 -2.03
N GLY A 32 2.00 5.59 -3.08
CA GLY A 32 2.40 6.87 -3.63
C GLY A 32 2.95 6.71 -5.04
N PRO A 33 3.46 7.78 -5.68
CA PRO A 33 3.92 7.76 -7.07
C PRO A 33 4.92 6.63 -7.39
N SER A 34 5.80 6.29 -6.45
CA SER A 34 6.78 5.20 -6.63
C SER A 34 6.16 3.81 -6.64
N THR A 35 4.92 3.66 -6.19
CA THR A 35 4.18 2.39 -6.12
C THR A 35 3.00 2.33 -7.09
N ASP A 36 2.82 3.34 -7.95
CA ASP A 36 1.72 3.42 -8.92
C ASP A 36 1.93 2.51 -10.15
N ASN A 37 2.71 1.46 -9.97
CA ASN A 37 2.99 0.46 -10.98
C ASN A 37 2.43 -0.90 -10.52
N GLU A 38 1.70 -1.56 -11.41
CA GLU A 38 1.07 -2.86 -11.12
C GLU A 38 2.10 -3.92 -10.71
N ALA A 39 3.27 -3.95 -11.37
CA ALA A 39 4.31 -4.92 -11.05
C ALA A 39 4.88 -4.69 -9.63
N VAL A 40 5.07 -3.44 -9.23
CA VAL A 40 5.54 -3.09 -7.87
C VAL A 40 4.49 -3.46 -6.84
N MET A 41 3.22 -3.14 -7.07
CA MET A 41 2.14 -3.48 -6.13
C MET A 41 1.97 -5.00 -6.02
N ARG A 42 2.09 -5.74 -7.12
CA ARG A 42 2.08 -7.20 -7.14
C ARG A 42 3.21 -7.78 -6.28
N ALA A 43 4.43 -7.30 -6.48
CA ALA A 43 5.59 -7.74 -5.70
C ALA A 43 5.40 -7.47 -4.21
N LEU A 44 4.90 -6.28 -3.82
CA LEU A 44 4.60 -5.97 -2.42
C LEU A 44 3.58 -6.95 -1.79
N ILE A 45 2.55 -7.34 -2.55
CA ILE A 45 1.56 -8.32 -2.09
C ILE A 45 2.20 -9.71 -1.94
N GLU A 46 3.02 -10.13 -2.90
CA GLU A 46 3.70 -11.42 -2.90
C GLU A 46 4.70 -11.53 -1.75
N GLU A 47 5.45 -10.46 -1.46
CA GLU A 47 6.38 -10.35 -0.34
C GLU A 47 5.70 -10.23 1.03
N GLY A 48 4.37 -10.16 1.06
CA GLY A 48 3.58 -10.29 2.26
C GLY A 48 3.04 -9.00 2.85
N MET A 49 2.82 -7.97 2.04
CA MET A 49 2.04 -6.81 2.44
C MET A 49 0.66 -7.23 2.93
N ASN A 50 0.27 -6.77 4.12
CA ASN A 50 -1.00 -7.10 4.73
C ASN A 50 -2.05 -5.98 4.59
N VAL A 51 -1.59 -4.74 4.58
CA VAL A 51 -2.45 -3.56 4.52
C VAL A 51 -1.87 -2.54 3.55
N VAL A 52 -2.72 -2.03 2.67
CA VAL A 52 -2.42 -0.84 1.85
C VAL A 52 -3.03 0.37 2.52
N ARG A 53 -2.21 1.38 2.82
CA ARG A 53 -2.67 2.66 3.35
C ARG A 53 -2.77 3.68 2.22
N PHE A 54 -3.97 4.24 2.05
CA PHE A 54 -4.28 5.35 1.15
C PHE A 54 -4.28 6.65 1.96
N ASN A 55 -3.27 7.50 1.76
CA ASN A 55 -3.18 8.77 2.45
C ASN A 55 -3.95 9.85 1.67
N PHE A 56 -5.15 10.20 2.16
CA PHE A 56 -6.02 11.20 1.54
C PHE A 56 -5.62 12.65 1.87
N SER A 57 -4.54 12.86 2.64
CA SER A 57 -3.94 14.19 2.82
C SER A 57 -3.15 14.63 1.58
N HIS A 58 -2.85 13.72 0.66
CA HIS A 58 -2.03 13.98 -0.52
C HIS A 58 -2.66 13.37 -1.78
N GLY A 59 -2.58 14.15 -2.87
CA GLY A 59 -3.05 13.75 -4.18
C GLY A 59 -4.57 13.83 -4.37
N PRO A 60 -5.04 13.86 -5.61
CA PRO A 60 -6.45 13.90 -5.92
C PRO A 60 -7.13 12.55 -5.65
N HIS A 61 -8.42 12.59 -5.38
CA HIS A 61 -9.22 11.39 -5.10
C HIS A 61 -9.19 10.37 -6.24
N ASP A 62 -9.14 10.82 -7.49
CA ASP A 62 -9.13 9.93 -8.66
C ASP A 62 -7.89 9.04 -8.73
N GLU A 63 -6.73 9.54 -8.34
CA GLU A 63 -5.51 8.73 -8.22
C GLU A 63 -5.67 7.64 -7.15
N GLN A 64 -6.22 7.99 -5.98
CA GLN A 64 -6.46 7.02 -4.91
C GLN A 64 -7.47 5.94 -5.36
N MET A 65 -8.48 6.32 -6.14
CA MET A 65 -9.44 5.37 -6.71
C MET A 65 -8.81 4.46 -7.77
N GLY A 66 -7.87 4.98 -8.56
CA GLY A 66 -7.08 4.17 -9.51
C GLY A 66 -6.27 3.09 -8.78
N ARG A 67 -5.54 3.48 -7.73
CA ARG A 67 -4.77 2.56 -6.86
C ARG A 67 -5.67 1.50 -6.21
N LEU A 68 -6.84 1.89 -5.73
CA LEU A 68 -7.80 0.96 -5.12
C LEU A 68 -8.33 -0.06 -6.13
N LYS A 69 -8.62 0.35 -7.36
CA LYS A 69 -9.04 -0.57 -8.45
C LYS A 69 -7.94 -1.58 -8.75
N MET A 70 -6.68 -1.13 -8.85
CA MET A 70 -5.51 -1.98 -9.05
C MET A 70 -5.35 -2.99 -7.89
N LEU A 71 -5.43 -2.55 -6.65
CA LEU A 71 -5.38 -3.43 -5.48
C LEU A 71 -6.47 -4.50 -5.54
N ARG A 72 -7.72 -4.13 -5.86
CA ARG A 72 -8.85 -5.08 -5.96
C ARG A 72 -8.62 -6.13 -7.04
N LYS A 73 -8.09 -5.72 -8.20
CA LYS A 73 -7.69 -6.63 -9.28
C LYS A 73 -6.66 -7.63 -8.79
N LEU A 74 -5.55 -7.14 -8.24
CA LEU A 74 -4.42 -7.97 -7.80
C LEU A 74 -4.78 -8.92 -6.66
N ARG A 75 -5.57 -8.49 -5.68
CA ARG A 75 -6.06 -9.38 -4.61
C ARG A 75 -6.81 -10.59 -5.17
N LYS A 76 -7.67 -10.35 -6.17
CA LYS A 76 -8.45 -11.40 -6.83
C LYS A 76 -7.56 -12.35 -7.63
N GLU A 77 -6.62 -11.81 -8.40
CA GLU A 77 -5.69 -12.61 -9.21
C GLU A 77 -4.76 -13.47 -8.35
N LEU A 78 -4.22 -12.92 -7.29
CA LEU A 78 -3.25 -13.59 -6.42
C LEU A 78 -3.90 -14.46 -5.33
N GLY A 79 -5.21 -14.38 -5.15
CA GLY A 79 -5.90 -15.06 -4.06
C GLY A 79 -5.42 -14.63 -2.67
N LYS A 80 -4.93 -13.38 -2.52
CA LYS A 80 -4.37 -12.84 -1.27
C LYS A 80 -5.33 -11.87 -0.60
N TYR A 81 -5.36 -11.94 0.74
CA TYR A 81 -6.12 -11.01 1.57
C TYR A 81 -5.23 -9.83 1.97
N VAL A 82 -5.45 -8.67 1.34
CA VAL A 82 -4.78 -7.42 1.68
C VAL A 82 -5.85 -6.39 2.01
N ALA A 83 -5.80 -5.82 3.21
CA ALA A 83 -6.75 -4.80 3.63
C ALA A 83 -6.46 -3.44 2.95
N ALA A 84 -7.50 -2.64 2.76
CA ALA A 84 -7.39 -1.25 2.34
C ALA A 84 -7.69 -0.35 3.55
N LEU A 85 -6.74 0.48 3.95
CA LEU A 85 -6.85 1.45 5.02
C LEU A 85 -6.99 2.85 4.42
N LEU A 86 -8.10 3.50 4.68
CA LEU A 86 -8.33 4.88 4.35
C LEU A 86 -7.83 5.76 5.50
N ASP A 87 -6.80 6.56 5.25
CA ASP A 87 -6.31 7.54 6.20
C ASP A 87 -6.81 8.92 5.79
N THR A 88 -7.81 9.41 6.53
CA THR A 88 -8.47 10.67 6.23
C THR A 88 -7.66 11.85 6.76
N LYS A 89 -7.72 12.98 6.05
CA LYS A 89 -7.21 14.23 6.55
C LYS A 89 -8.06 14.67 7.76
N GLY A 90 -7.43 14.71 8.95
CA GLY A 90 -8.05 15.28 10.15
C GLY A 90 -7.94 16.80 10.22
N PRO A 91 -8.41 17.42 11.29
CA PRO A 91 -8.13 18.82 11.59
C PRO A 91 -6.63 18.99 11.82
N GLU A 92 -6.01 19.93 11.11
CA GLU A 92 -4.57 20.17 11.19
C GLU A 92 -4.26 21.66 11.10
N ILE A 93 -3.19 22.05 11.81
CA ILE A 93 -2.60 23.37 11.67
C ILE A 93 -1.39 23.22 10.74
N ARG A 94 -1.44 23.87 9.57
CA ARG A 94 -0.37 23.81 8.58
C ARG A 94 0.02 25.19 8.10
N THR A 95 1.26 25.32 7.64
CA THR A 95 1.67 26.48 6.85
C THR A 95 0.81 26.58 5.60
N GLY A 96 0.41 27.78 5.23
CA GLY A 96 -0.26 28.03 3.95
C GLY A 96 0.67 27.77 2.75
N ALA A 97 0.13 27.97 1.55
CA ALA A 97 0.93 27.92 0.34
C ALA A 97 2.05 28.97 0.38
N LEU A 98 3.24 28.57 -0.03
CA LEU A 98 4.34 29.52 -0.18
C LEU A 98 4.13 30.39 -1.41
N LYS A 99 4.74 31.58 -1.42
CA LYS A 99 4.65 32.49 -2.56
C LYS A 99 5.05 31.77 -3.86
N ASP A 100 4.19 31.83 -4.86
CA ASP A 100 4.36 31.21 -6.19
C ASP A 100 4.58 29.69 -6.15
N ASP A 101 4.14 29.01 -5.10
CA ASP A 101 4.38 27.57 -4.86
C ASP A 101 5.86 27.14 -4.96
N LYS A 102 6.79 28.10 -4.74
CA LYS A 102 8.21 27.85 -4.84
C LYS A 102 8.81 27.37 -3.54
N LYS A 103 9.81 26.51 -3.66
CA LYS A 103 10.63 26.10 -2.51
C LYS A 103 11.38 27.31 -1.96
N VAL A 104 11.37 27.47 -0.63
CA VAL A 104 12.11 28.51 0.08
C VAL A 104 13.26 27.87 0.82
N THR A 105 14.46 28.42 0.65
CA THR A 105 15.63 28.01 1.43
C THR A 105 15.71 28.87 2.69
N LEU A 106 15.62 28.24 3.83
CA LEU A 106 15.75 28.89 5.13
C LEU A 106 17.20 28.87 5.59
N LYS A 107 17.64 29.97 6.22
CA LYS A 107 18.95 30.05 6.87
C LYS A 107 18.75 30.01 8.37
N GLU A 108 19.74 29.43 9.08
CA GLU A 108 19.72 29.42 10.54
C GLU A 108 19.59 30.82 11.11
N GLY A 109 18.68 31.00 12.09
CA GLY A 109 18.38 32.31 12.71
C GLY A 109 17.53 33.25 11.85
N GLN A 110 17.14 32.86 10.64
CA GLN A 110 16.29 33.71 9.81
C GLN A 110 14.86 33.80 10.39
N LYS A 111 14.32 34.99 10.49
CA LYS A 111 12.91 35.20 10.82
C LYS A 111 12.06 34.79 9.62
N PHE A 112 11.09 33.89 9.86
CA PHE A 112 10.13 33.43 8.87
C PHE A 112 8.73 33.87 9.31
N THR A 113 8.01 34.59 8.45
CA THR A 113 6.65 35.08 8.68
C THR A 113 5.74 34.68 7.54
#